data_d5ae5564d4caf22c00ae79a2267118f0
#
_entry.id   d5ae5564d4caf22c00ae79a2267118f0
#
_cell.length_a   1.000
_cell.length_b   1.000
_cell.length_c   1.000
_cell.angle_alpha   90.00
_cell.angle_beta   90.00
_cell.angle_gamma   90.00
#
_symmetry.space_group_name_H-M   'P 1'
#
loop_
_entity.id
_entity.type
_entity.pdbx_description
1 polymer ?
#
loop_
_entity_poly.entity_id
_entity_poly.type
_entity_poly.pdbx_seq_one_letter_code
_entity_poly.pdbx_strand_id
1 'polypeptide(L)'
;MTQKSKSSKVVTLILMILAMNTIYMLPYLMYTYYTPLQEAMGLIGRDADYGRLLNVYGIANVILYLPGGWVADKFDCKKLLIFSMVSTGVLGIWEATFPSYTILLLIHVLFAVTTVLTFWSSSVKCVNMLADDGEQGGMFGSLEAGRGVSGLVLTVIFTSIYAANAADSTKAMRINVLLISIVMIVIGVLLAFLMPKPKNTEAATNDTLLDSIKAMGVAFKCPITYLLAGMIFCGSMCLASTTYFAPYLQNICGLPVKIGVLYSNYSKIVTQLIAASAAGILATKLKRSTKPMIVAGVVGAGLYIVMEILPASTAVMWPMLVVMTVALMMIYVFRA
;
A
#
# COMPACT_ATOMS: atom_id res chain seq x y z
N MET A 1 3.13 2.26 33.53
CA MET A 1 3.97 1.57 32.50
C MET A 1 5.43 1.88 32.73
N THR A 2 6.29 0.86 32.81
CA THR A 2 7.75 1.05 32.98
C THR A 2 8.35 1.59 31.68
N GLN A 3 9.38 2.42 31.77
CA GLN A 3 10.09 3.06 30.65
C GLN A 3 10.56 2.03 29.58
N LYS A 4 10.89 0.81 30.00
CA LYS A 4 11.25 -0.32 29.12
C LYS A 4 10.06 -0.79 28.25
N SER A 5 8.83 -0.69 28.73
CA SER A 5 7.61 -1.02 27.98
C SER A 5 7.31 0.00 26.87
N LYS A 6 7.52 1.29 27.12
CA LYS A 6 7.32 2.36 26.12
C LYS A 6 8.34 2.27 24.98
N SER A 7 9.62 2.05 25.28
CA SER A 7 10.67 1.90 24.26
C SER A 7 10.40 0.71 23.33
N SER A 8 9.94 -0.42 23.87
CA SER A 8 9.60 -1.60 23.08
C SER A 8 8.39 -1.38 22.17
N LYS A 9 7.37 -0.63 22.60
CA LYS A 9 6.21 -0.27 21.75
C LYS A 9 6.64 0.60 20.57
N VAL A 10 7.47 1.61 20.80
CA VAL A 10 7.96 2.52 19.74
C VAL A 10 8.79 1.76 18.71
N VAL A 11 9.72 0.91 19.15
CA VAL A 11 10.52 0.08 18.24
C VAL A 11 9.64 -0.84 17.39
N THR A 12 8.65 -1.48 18.02
CA THR A 12 7.71 -2.34 17.28
C THR A 12 6.89 -1.55 16.27
N LEU A 13 6.42 -0.35 16.63
CA LEU A 13 5.68 0.52 15.71
C LEU A 13 6.55 0.91 14.50
N ILE A 14 7.80 1.29 14.71
CA ILE A 14 8.74 1.62 13.63
C ILE A 14 8.95 0.41 12.71
N LEU A 15 9.15 -0.78 13.27
CA LEU A 15 9.32 -2.00 12.48
C LEU A 15 8.03 -2.34 11.69
N MET A 16 6.85 -2.14 12.28
CA MET A 16 5.57 -2.31 11.60
C MET A 16 5.39 -1.31 10.45
N ILE A 17 5.75 -0.04 10.66
CA ILE A 17 5.75 1.01 9.62
C ILE A 17 6.62 0.57 8.43
N LEU A 18 7.85 0.14 8.69
CA LEU A 18 8.77 -0.31 7.66
C LEU A 18 8.26 -1.59 6.97
N ALA A 19 7.78 -2.57 7.71
CA ALA A 19 7.25 -3.81 7.17
C ALA A 19 6.03 -3.57 6.28
N MET A 20 5.03 -2.82 6.76
CA MET A 20 3.81 -2.54 6.00
C MET A 20 4.07 -1.69 4.75
N ASN A 21 5.18 -0.98 4.69
CA ASN A 21 5.55 -0.20 3.51
C ASN A 21 6.34 -1.03 2.50
N THR A 22 7.33 -1.78 2.98
CA THR A 22 8.23 -2.52 2.09
C THR A 22 7.59 -3.75 1.47
N ILE A 23 6.69 -4.45 2.18
CA ILE A 23 6.13 -5.72 1.73
C ILE A 23 5.38 -5.62 0.39
N TYR A 24 4.79 -4.46 0.09
CA TYR A 24 4.07 -4.21 -1.15
C TYR A 24 4.93 -3.60 -2.26
N MET A 25 6.22 -3.30 -1.99
CA MET A 25 7.08 -2.65 -2.98
C MET A 25 7.33 -3.55 -4.19
N LEU A 26 7.58 -4.85 -3.99
CA LEU A 26 7.82 -5.79 -5.09
C LEU A 26 6.60 -6.02 -5.97
N PRO A 27 5.42 -6.41 -5.45
CA PRO A 27 4.24 -6.64 -6.28
C PRO A 27 3.79 -5.40 -7.06
N TYR A 28 4.05 -4.19 -6.52
CA TYR A 28 3.68 -2.92 -7.14
C TYR A 28 4.85 -2.17 -7.76
N LEU A 29 6.00 -2.82 -7.95
CA LEU A 29 7.22 -2.19 -8.47
C LEU A 29 7.01 -1.61 -9.87
N MET A 30 6.16 -2.25 -10.68
CA MET A 30 5.82 -1.76 -12.02
C MET A 30 5.17 -0.37 -12.03
N TYR A 31 4.50 0.07 -10.97
CA TYR A 31 3.98 1.45 -10.89
C TYR A 31 5.06 2.51 -10.75
N THR A 32 6.24 2.13 -10.29
CA THR A 32 7.38 3.05 -10.13
C THR A 32 8.36 2.95 -11.30
N TYR A 33 8.59 1.74 -11.80
CA TYR A 33 9.59 1.43 -12.83
C TYR A 33 8.97 0.67 -14.01
N TYR A 34 7.90 1.21 -14.62
CA TYR A 34 7.14 0.51 -15.65
C TYR A 34 8.03 -0.04 -16.77
N THR A 35 8.62 0.85 -17.56
CA THR A 35 9.45 0.48 -18.72
C THR A 35 10.74 -0.27 -18.33
N PRO A 36 11.52 0.17 -17.32
CA PRO A 36 12.73 -0.56 -16.93
C PRO A 36 12.47 -1.98 -16.43
N LEU A 37 11.39 -2.19 -15.69
CA LEU A 37 11.06 -3.53 -15.20
C LEU A 37 10.51 -4.41 -16.32
N GLN A 38 9.71 -3.85 -17.23
CA GLN A 38 9.22 -4.53 -18.42
C GLN A 38 10.37 -5.01 -19.32
N GLU A 39 11.39 -4.14 -19.51
CA GLU A 39 12.61 -4.46 -20.23
C GLU A 39 13.39 -5.59 -19.56
N ALA A 40 13.63 -5.49 -18.26
CA ALA A 40 14.36 -6.49 -17.49
C ALA A 40 13.67 -7.86 -17.51
N MET A 41 12.34 -7.90 -17.54
CA MET A 41 11.55 -9.13 -17.65
C MET A 41 11.42 -9.66 -19.09
N GLY A 42 11.97 -8.95 -20.10
CA GLY A 42 11.87 -9.35 -21.52
C GLY A 42 10.45 -9.24 -22.08
N LEU A 43 9.65 -8.31 -21.56
CA LEU A 43 8.24 -8.14 -21.92
C LEU A 43 7.96 -6.85 -22.73
N ILE A 44 9.00 -6.21 -23.28
CA ILE A 44 8.83 -5.03 -24.16
C ILE A 44 7.92 -5.40 -25.33
N GLY A 45 6.92 -4.57 -25.61
CA GLY A 45 5.92 -4.82 -26.65
C GLY A 45 4.86 -5.87 -26.29
N ARG A 46 4.90 -6.38 -25.05
CA ARG A 46 3.94 -7.35 -24.52
C ARG A 46 3.17 -6.76 -23.33
N ASP A 47 2.60 -5.57 -23.51
CA ASP A 47 1.93 -4.83 -22.43
C ASP A 47 0.78 -5.59 -21.77
N ALA A 48 0.03 -6.37 -22.58
CA ALA A 48 -1.03 -7.23 -22.07
C ALA A 48 -0.52 -8.32 -21.12
N ASP A 49 0.61 -8.94 -21.44
CA ASP A 49 1.23 -9.97 -20.59
C ASP A 49 1.84 -9.33 -19.34
N TYR A 50 2.47 -8.17 -19.49
CA TYR A 50 2.99 -7.42 -18.34
C TYR A 50 1.88 -7.01 -17.38
N GLY A 51 0.76 -6.49 -17.90
CA GLY A 51 -0.41 -6.16 -17.07
C GLY A 51 -1.07 -7.37 -16.41
N ARG A 52 -1.00 -8.57 -17.02
CA ARG A 52 -1.52 -9.82 -16.44
C ARG A 52 -0.82 -10.20 -15.14
N LEU A 53 0.45 -9.83 -14.93
CA LEU A 53 1.15 -10.08 -13.67
C LEU A 53 0.42 -9.42 -12.50
N LEU A 54 0.03 -8.14 -12.63
CA LEU A 54 -0.79 -7.44 -11.63
C LEU A 54 -2.20 -7.99 -11.53
N ASN A 55 -2.82 -8.36 -12.64
CA ASN A 55 -4.17 -8.91 -12.63
C ASN A 55 -4.23 -10.23 -11.86
N VAL A 56 -3.27 -11.13 -12.08
CA VAL A 56 -3.18 -12.41 -11.36
C VAL A 56 -2.96 -12.17 -9.86
N TYR A 57 -2.05 -11.25 -9.51
CA TYR A 57 -1.86 -10.83 -8.12
C TYR A 57 -3.15 -10.27 -7.52
N GLY A 58 -3.85 -9.38 -8.23
CA GLY A 58 -5.11 -8.78 -7.79
C GLY A 58 -6.23 -9.79 -7.58
N ILE A 59 -6.42 -10.73 -8.51
CA ILE A 59 -7.41 -11.80 -8.38
C ILE A 59 -7.09 -12.70 -7.18
N ALA A 60 -5.82 -13.11 -7.04
CA ALA A 60 -5.39 -13.90 -5.91
C ALA A 60 -5.60 -13.16 -4.59
N ASN A 61 -5.35 -11.84 -4.54
CA ASN A 61 -5.63 -11.02 -3.35
C ASN A 61 -7.11 -11.07 -2.95
N VAL A 62 -8.04 -10.89 -3.90
CA VAL A 62 -9.48 -10.94 -3.62
C VAL A 62 -9.88 -12.28 -2.98
N ILE A 63 -9.36 -13.39 -3.53
CA ILE A 63 -9.63 -14.75 -3.02
C ILE A 63 -9.02 -14.93 -1.62
N LEU A 64 -7.81 -14.44 -1.41
CA LEU A 64 -7.04 -14.69 -0.19
C LEU A 64 -7.36 -13.73 0.97
N TYR A 65 -8.04 -12.61 0.73
CA TYR A 65 -8.51 -11.73 1.81
C TYR A 65 -9.42 -12.47 2.79
N LEU A 66 -10.32 -13.32 2.28
CA LEU A 66 -11.28 -14.06 3.10
C LEU A 66 -10.59 -15.02 4.08
N PRO A 67 -9.77 -15.99 3.63
CA PRO A 67 -9.07 -16.89 4.53
C PRO A 67 -7.98 -16.18 5.35
N GLY A 68 -7.49 -15.00 4.91
CA GLY A 68 -6.47 -14.23 5.62
C GLY A 68 -6.89 -13.79 7.02
N GLY A 69 -8.16 -13.42 7.20
CA GLY A 69 -8.70 -13.11 8.52
C GLY A 69 -8.63 -14.32 9.44
N TRP A 70 -9.12 -15.47 9.00
CA TRP A 70 -9.08 -16.73 9.75
C TRP A 70 -7.64 -17.16 10.10
N VAL A 71 -6.71 -17.04 9.15
CA VAL A 71 -5.29 -17.34 9.39
C VAL A 71 -4.71 -16.43 10.48
N ALA A 72 -5.02 -15.12 10.44
CA ALA A 72 -4.57 -14.18 11.46
C ALA A 72 -5.15 -14.47 12.85
N ASP A 73 -6.37 -15.02 12.93
CA ASP A 73 -6.99 -15.37 14.20
C ASP A 73 -6.46 -16.70 14.78
N LYS A 74 -6.10 -17.63 13.91
CA LYS A 74 -5.64 -18.95 14.32
C LYS A 74 -4.15 -19.01 14.67
N PHE A 75 -3.32 -18.17 14.04
CA PHE A 75 -1.87 -18.21 14.19
C PHE A 75 -1.34 -16.98 14.93
N ASP A 76 -0.18 -17.13 15.53
CA ASP A 76 0.54 -16.02 16.17
C ASP A 76 0.91 -14.95 15.13
N CYS A 77 0.40 -13.71 15.32
CA CYS A 77 0.60 -12.62 14.38
C CYS A 77 2.08 -12.27 14.20
N LYS A 78 2.93 -12.39 15.23
CA LYS A 78 4.37 -12.17 15.11
C LYS A 78 5.00 -13.19 14.15
N LYS A 79 4.65 -14.47 14.28
CA LYS A 79 5.19 -15.53 13.41
C LYS A 79 4.74 -15.34 11.96
N LEU A 80 3.47 -14.94 11.76
CA LEU A 80 2.94 -14.67 10.42
C LEU A 80 3.65 -13.48 9.78
N LEU A 81 3.90 -12.39 10.52
CA LEU A 81 4.63 -11.23 10.01
C LEU A 81 6.07 -11.58 9.61
N ILE A 82 6.78 -12.36 10.44
CA ILE A 82 8.14 -12.81 10.14
C ILE A 82 8.14 -13.69 8.89
N PHE A 83 7.24 -14.68 8.84
CA PHE A 83 7.09 -15.56 7.67
C PHE A 83 6.83 -14.75 6.41
N SER A 84 5.89 -13.82 6.45
CA SER A 84 5.53 -12.98 5.32
C SER A 84 6.70 -12.16 4.80
N MET A 85 7.41 -11.46 5.69
CA MET A 85 8.54 -10.62 5.31
C MET A 85 9.69 -11.42 4.70
N VAL A 86 10.05 -12.55 5.32
CA VAL A 86 11.14 -13.40 4.84
C VAL A 86 10.77 -14.09 3.53
N SER A 87 9.58 -14.68 3.44
CA SER A 87 9.15 -15.39 2.22
C SER A 87 8.95 -14.43 1.05
N THR A 88 8.39 -13.21 1.27
CA THR A 88 8.28 -12.20 0.21
C THR A 88 9.67 -11.76 -0.26
N GLY A 89 10.62 -11.56 0.65
CA GLY A 89 12.00 -11.25 0.29
C GLY A 89 12.67 -12.38 -0.52
N VAL A 90 12.47 -13.64 -0.14
CA VAL A 90 12.99 -14.79 -0.91
C VAL A 90 12.36 -14.87 -2.31
N LEU A 91 11.05 -14.66 -2.42
CA LEU A 91 10.37 -14.56 -3.72
C LEU A 91 10.93 -13.42 -4.57
N GLY A 92 11.24 -12.27 -3.97
CA GLY A 92 11.87 -11.16 -4.67
C GLY A 92 13.29 -11.45 -5.14
N ILE A 93 14.08 -12.22 -4.38
CA ILE A 93 15.38 -12.72 -4.87
C ILE A 93 15.18 -13.62 -6.09
N TRP A 94 14.16 -14.47 -6.09
CA TRP A 94 13.81 -15.29 -7.25
C TRP A 94 13.35 -14.42 -8.43
N GLU A 95 12.50 -13.44 -8.20
CA GLU A 95 12.06 -12.48 -9.23
C GLU A 95 13.24 -11.70 -9.84
N ALA A 96 14.27 -11.34 -9.05
CA ALA A 96 15.47 -10.65 -9.53
C ALA A 96 16.29 -11.44 -10.56
N THR A 97 16.07 -12.75 -10.70
CA THR A 97 16.65 -13.55 -11.77
C THR A 97 15.97 -13.30 -13.12
N PHE A 98 14.81 -12.61 -13.12
CA PHE A 98 13.93 -12.42 -14.27
C PHE A 98 13.65 -13.72 -15.02
N PRO A 99 12.98 -14.68 -14.35
CA PRO A 99 12.72 -15.98 -14.93
C PRO A 99 11.68 -15.93 -16.05
N SER A 100 11.33 -17.07 -16.62
CA SER A 100 10.32 -17.15 -17.67
C SER A 100 8.97 -16.58 -17.22
N TYR A 101 8.16 -16.10 -18.17
CA TYR A 101 6.86 -15.47 -17.92
C TYR A 101 5.92 -16.31 -17.03
N THR A 102 5.88 -17.64 -17.25
CA THR A 102 5.07 -18.54 -16.41
C THR A 102 5.53 -18.55 -14.95
N ILE A 103 6.84 -18.49 -14.72
CA ILE A 103 7.39 -18.41 -13.36
C ILE A 103 7.09 -17.04 -12.74
N LEU A 104 7.14 -15.94 -13.51
CA LEU A 104 6.74 -14.62 -13.03
C LEU A 104 5.28 -14.59 -12.59
N LEU A 105 4.37 -15.22 -13.35
CA LEU A 105 2.95 -15.38 -12.93
C LEU A 105 2.84 -16.14 -11.61
N LEU A 106 3.58 -17.24 -11.44
CA LEU A 106 3.61 -18.02 -10.20
C LEU A 106 4.12 -17.17 -9.02
N ILE A 107 5.21 -16.41 -9.21
CA ILE A 107 5.75 -15.51 -8.18
C ILE A 107 4.70 -14.49 -7.76
N HIS A 108 3.94 -13.91 -8.69
CA HIS A 108 2.89 -12.93 -8.37
C HIS A 108 1.72 -13.56 -7.59
N VAL A 109 1.35 -14.82 -7.88
CA VAL A 109 0.39 -15.58 -7.04
C VAL A 109 0.96 -15.79 -5.62
N LEU A 110 2.23 -16.19 -5.52
CA LEU A 110 2.87 -16.41 -4.23
C LEU A 110 3.05 -15.11 -3.44
N PHE A 111 3.28 -13.97 -4.11
CA PHE A 111 3.23 -12.66 -3.46
C PHE A 111 1.86 -12.40 -2.82
N ALA A 112 0.75 -12.79 -3.44
CA ALA A 112 -0.57 -12.64 -2.84
C ALA A 112 -0.71 -13.47 -1.56
N VAL A 113 -0.14 -14.68 -1.54
CA VAL A 113 -0.12 -15.53 -0.33
C VAL A 113 0.67 -14.85 0.79
N THR A 114 1.86 -14.34 0.49
CA THR A 114 2.74 -13.78 1.52
C THR A 114 2.35 -12.37 1.95
N THR A 115 1.70 -11.57 1.09
CA THR A 115 1.34 -10.18 1.39
C THR A 115 -0.09 -10.02 1.89
N VAL A 116 -1.04 -10.85 1.44
CA VAL A 116 -2.46 -10.70 1.79
C VAL A 116 -2.90 -11.78 2.75
N LEU A 117 -2.71 -13.06 2.41
CA LEU A 117 -3.18 -14.16 3.25
C LEU A 117 -2.53 -14.13 4.64
N THR A 118 -1.22 -13.90 4.71
CA THR A 118 -0.47 -14.03 5.97
C THR A 118 -0.09 -12.68 6.59
N PHE A 119 0.11 -11.62 5.80
CA PHE A 119 0.60 -10.35 6.34
C PHE A 119 -0.51 -9.36 6.72
N TRP A 120 -1.45 -9.07 5.81
CA TRP A 120 -2.37 -7.93 5.98
C TRP A 120 -3.19 -8.01 7.28
N SER A 121 -4.00 -9.05 7.43
CA SER A 121 -4.85 -9.21 8.61
C SER A 121 -4.03 -9.34 9.90
N SER A 122 -2.88 -10.03 9.84
CA SER A 122 -1.96 -10.18 10.97
C SER A 122 -1.34 -8.85 11.38
N SER A 123 -1.02 -7.98 10.43
CA SER A 123 -0.45 -6.66 10.70
C SER A 123 -1.47 -5.74 11.39
N VAL A 124 -2.72 -5.73 10.91
CA VAL A 124 -3.82 -4.98 11.53
C VAL A 124 -4.07 -5.45 12.96
N LYS A 125 -4.17 -6.78 13.16
CA LYS A 125 -4.32 -7.39 14.49
C LYS A 125 -3.17 -7.00 15.41
N CYS A 126 -1.95 -7.06 14.92
CA CYS A 126 -0.75 -6.75 15.69
C CYS A 126 -0.70 -5.27 16.12
N VAL A 127 -1.08 -4.34 15.25
CA VAL A 127 -1.16 -2.91 15.57
C VAL A 127 -2.24 -2.65 16.62
N ASN A 128 -3.41 -3.29 16.49
CA ASN A 128 -4.47 -3.21 17.50
C ASN A 128 -4.01 -3.69 18.89
N MET A 129 -3.22 -4.77 18.94
CA MET A 129 -2.68 -5.32 20.19
C MET A 129 -1.58 -4.44 20.81
N LEU A 130 -0.94 -3.57 20.05
CA LEU A 130 0.04 -2.59 20.55
C LEU A 130 -0.63 -1.36 21.17
N ALA A 131 -1.84 -1.03 20.74
CA ALA A 131 -2.61 0.10 21.27
C ALA A 131 -3.15 -0.24 22.66
N ASP A 132 -3.15 0.75 23.55
CA ASP A 132 -3.90 0.68 24.81
C ASP A 132 -5.38 1.00 24.54
N ASP A 133 -6.27 0.65 25.47
CA ASP A 133 -7.70 0.90 25.32
C ASP A 133 -7.99 2.38 25.07
N GLY A 134 -8.67 2.65 23.95
CA GLY A 134 -9.00 4.00 23.50
C GLY A 134 -7.91 4.73 22.69
N GLU A 135 -6.68 4.20 22.56
CA GLU A 135 -5.59 4.79 21.79
C GLU A 135 -5.44 4.23 20.37
N GLN A 136 -6.32 3.32 19.97
CA GLN A 136 -6.24 2.62 18.68
C GLN A 136 -6.19 3.59 17.49
N GLY A 137 -7.06 4.60 17.47
CA GLY A 137 -7.07 5.61 16.40
C GLY A 137 -5.76 6.40 16.29
N GLY A 138 -5.15 6.76 17.43
CA GLY A 138 -3.85 7.44 17.46
C GLY A 138 -2.70 6.54 16.96
N MET A 139 -2.75 5.24 17.29
CA MET A 139 -1.76 4.26 16.85
C MET A 139 -1.82 4.05 15.34
N PHE A 140 -3.02 3.86 14.77
CA PHE A 140 -3.19 3.76 13.31
C PHE A 140 -2.83 5.07 12.60
N GLY A 141 -3.17 6.23 13.16
CA GLY A 141 -2.76 7.54 12.63
C GLY A 141 -1.24 7.68 12.58
N SER A 142 -0.54 7.28 13.65
CA SER A 142 0.93 7.28 13.71
C SER A 142 1.55 6.29 12.73
N LEU A 143 0.94 5.13 12.57
CA LEU A 143 1.33 4.12 11.59
C LEU A 143 1.24 4.68 10.16
N GLU A 144 0.12 5.27 9.77
CA GLU A 144 -0.08 5.80 8.43
C GLU A 144 0.82 7.01 8.14
N ALA A 145 0.99 7.92 9.10
CA ALA A 145 1.94 9.02 8.97
C ALA A 145 3.38 8.50 8.80
N GLY A 146 3.78 7.52 9.62
CA GLY A 146 5.09 6.88 9.52
C GLY A 146 5.30 6.15 8.19
N ARG A 147 4.27 5.49 7.64
CA ARG A 147 4.30 4.87 6.31
C ARG A 147 4.51 5.91 5.21
N GLY A 148 3.88 7.08 5.32
CA GLY A 148 4.11 8.19 4.39
C GLY A 148 5.57 8.61 4.36
N VAL A 149 6.17 8.87 5.53
CA VAL A 149 7.57 9.29 5.64
C VAL A 149 8.52 8.19 5.17
N SER A 150 8.36 6.96 5.67
CA SER A 150 9.25 5.84 5.31
C SER A 150 9.14 5.49 3.82
N GLY A 151 7.95 5.56 3.23
CA GLY A 151 7.75 5.34 1.80
C GLY A 151 8.49 6.32 0.93
N LEU A 152 8.49 7.60 1.32
CA LEU A 152 9.26 8.65 0.67
C LEU A 152 10.76 8.36 0.72
N VAL A 153 11.28 8.12 1.92
CA VAL A 153 12.72 7.84 2.15
C VAL A 153 13.15 6.63 1.34
N LEU A 154 12.40 5.53 1.40
CA LEU A 154 12.71 4.31 0.65
C LEU A 154 12.62 4.54 -0.87
N THR A 155 11.61 5.27 -1.34
CA THR A 155 11.49 5.59 -2.77
C THR A 155 12.68 6.39 -3.26
N VAL A 156 13.12 7.41 -2.50
CA VAL A 156 14.32 8.21 -2.86
C VAL A 156 15.56 7.34 -2.88
N ILE A 157 15.78 6.50 -1.87
CA ILE A 157 16.94 5.60 -1.80
C ILE A 157 16.97 4.67 -3.02
N PHE A 158 15.90 3.93 -3.26
CA PHE A 158 15.85 2.94 -4.36
C PHE A 158 15.91 3.60 -5.74
N THR A 159 15.27 4.76 -5.92
CA THR A 159 15.36 5.51 -7.18
C THR A 159 16.78 6.06 -7.42
N SER A 160 17.45 6.52 -6.39
CA SER A 160 18.84 6.99 -6.50
C SER A 160 19.80 5.86 -6.85
N ILE A 161 19.63 4.68 -6.24
CA ILE A 161 20.43 3.49 -6.56
C ILE A 161 20.17 3.02 -7.99
N TYR A 162 18.90 3.02 -8.43
CA TYR A 162 18.55 2.72 -9.81
C TYR A 162 19.25 3.71 -10.77
N ALA A 163 19.12 5.00 -10.50
CA ALA A 163 19.69 6.06 -11.35
C ALA A 163 21.22 5.98 -11.45
N ALA A 164 21.89 5.62 -10.35
CA ALA A 164 23.36 5.45 -10.33
C ALA A 164 23.85 4.27 -11.19
N ASN A 165 22.97 3.30 -11.50
CA ASN A 165 23.28 2.12 -12.31
C ASN A 165 22.56 2.12 -13.67
N ALA A 166 21.88 3.18 -14.04
CA ALA A 166 20.98 3.26 -15.20
C ALA A 166 21.65 3.08 -16.58
N ALA A 167 22.98 3.01 -16.63
CA ALA A 167 23.72 2.69 -17.87
C ALA A 167 23.37 1.30 -18.42
N ASP A 168 23.00 0.35 -17.54
CA ASP A 168 22.42 -0.95 -17.88
C ASP A 168 21.12 -1.10 -17.10
N SER A 169 20.02 -0.85 -17.78
CA SER A 169 18.65 -0.84 -17.20
C SER A 169 18.31 -2.17 -16.51
N THR A 170 18.63 -3.30 -17.15
CA THR A 170 18.34 -4.63 -16.61
C THR A 170 19.18 -4.91 -15.35
N LYS A 171 20.44 -4.55 -15.35
CA LYS A 171 21.32 -4.71 -14.18
C LYS A 171 20.86 -3.79 -13.05
N ALA A 172 20.51 -2.54 -13.35
CA ALA A 172 20.00 -1.58 -12.38
C ALA A 172 18.71 -2.07 -11.72
N MET A 173 17.78 -2.64 -12.51
CA MET A 173 16.55 -3.24 -11.98
C MET A 173 16.82 -4.46 -11.11
N ARG A 174 17.74 -5.34 -11.54
CA ARG A 174 18.13 -6.51 -10.74
C ARG A 174 18.69 -6.11 -9.38
N ILE A 175 19.59 -5.13 -9.34
CA ILE A 175 20.14 -4.60 -8.08
C ILE A 175 19.02 -4.04 -7.21
N ASN A 176 18.09 -3.31 -7.80
CA ASN A 176 17.00 -2.67 -7.07
C ASN A 176 16.05 -3.72 -6.44
N VAL A 177 15.62 -4.73 -7.21
CA VAL A 177 14.78 -5.82 -6.72
C VAL A 177 15.49 -6.60 -5.61
N LEU A 178 16.79 -6.91 -5.77
CA LEU A 178 17.59 -7.61 -4.76
C LEU A 178 17.68 -6.78 -3.46
N LEU A 179 17.93 -5.47 -3.55
CA LEU A 179 18.04 -4.62 -2.38
C LEU A 179 16.71 -4.51 -1.62
N ILE A 180 15.60 -4.33 -2.33
CA ILE A 180 14.26 -4.35 -1.72
C ILE A 180 14.03 -5.68 -1.00
N SER A 181 14.37 -6.80 -1.63
CA SER A 181 14.23 -8.15 -1.09
C SER A 181 15.07 -8.35 0.18
N ILE A 182 16.32 -7.91 0.16
CA ILE A 182 17.21 -7.99 1.33
C ILE A 182 16.68 -7.13 2.47
N VAL A 183 16.20 -5.92 2.19
CA VAL A 183 15.60 -5.03 3.21
C VAL A 183 14.39 -5.72 3.85
N MET A 184 13.53 -6.39 3.08
CA MET A 184 12.40 -7.15 3.62
C MET A 184 12.87 -8.29 4.55
N ILE A 185 13.86 -9.07 4.15
CA ILE A 185 14.41 -10.16 4.98
C ILE A 185 14.98 -9.59 6.27
N VAL A 186 15.75 -8.51 6.19
CA VAL A 186 16.33 -7.83 7.36
C VAL A 186 15.24 -7.36 8.32
N ILE A 187 14.18 -6.73 7.81
CA ILE A 187 13.03 -6.30 8.64
C ILE A 187 12.36 -7.53 9.27
N GLY A 188 12.16 -8.63 8.53
CA GLY A 188 11.62 -9.88 9.07
C GLY A 188 12.47 -10.44 10.22
N VAL A 189 13.79 -10.42 10.08
CA VAL A 189 14.75 -10.83 11.13
C VAL A 189 14.68 -9.89 12.33
N LEU A 190 14.63 -8.57 12.11
CA LEU A 190 14.49 -7.59 13.19
C LEU A 190 13.16 -7.76 13.95
N LEU A 191 12.05 -8.06 13.26
CA LEU A 191 10.77 -8.40 13.89
C LEU A 191 10.90 -9.65 14.78
N ALA A 192 11.68 -10.65 14.35
CA ALA A 192 11.88 -11.86 15.16
C ALA A 192 12.55 -11.55 16.50
N PHE A 193 13.55 -10.69 16.50
CA PHE A 193 14.35 -10.39 17.70
C PHE A 193 13.79 -9.23 18.55
N LEU A 194 13.29 -8.17 17.93
CA LEU A 194 12.94 -6.92 18.62
C LEU A 194 11.47 -6.80 18.96
N MET A 195 10.58 -7.49 18.22
CA MET A 195 9.17 -7.45 18.52
C MET A 195 8.85 -8.32 19.73
N PRO A 196 8.25 -7.77 20.80
CA PRO A 196 7.82 -8.57 21.95
C PRO A 196 6.72 -9.55 21.53
N LYS A 197 6.60 -10.67 22.24
CA LYS A 197 5.45 -11.56 22.08
C LYS A 197 4.18 -10.78 22.46
N PRO A 198 3.13 -10.81 21.65
CA PRO A 198 1.86 -10.19 22.01
C PRO A 198 1.33 -10.76 23.32
N LYS A 199 0.88 -9.89 24.25
CA LYS A 199 0.45 -10.29 25.60
C LYS A 199 -0.80 -11.17 25.62
N ASN A 200 -1.66 -11.05 24.62
CA ASN A 200 -2.88 -11.84 24.47
C ASN A 200 -2.81 -12.59 23.15
N THR A 201 -2.23 -13.77 23.17
CA THR A 201 -2.70 -14.81 22.26
C THR A 201 -4.04 -15.21 22.85
N GLU A 202 -5.11 -14.50 22.50
CA GLU A 202 -6.46 -15.04 22.69
C GLU A 202 -6.40 -16.46 22.14
N ALA A 203 -6.86 -17.41 22.96
CA ALA A 203 -6.80 -18.81 22.63
C ALA A 203 -7.32 -18.94 21.19
N ALA A 204 -6.51 -19.61 20.34
CA ALA A 204 -6.88 -19.84 18.96
C ALA A 204 -8.35 -20.26 18.95
N THR A 205 -9.21 -19.46 18.35
CA THR A 205 -10.62 -19.78 18.27
C THR A 205 -10.71 -21.16 17.65
N ASN A 206 -11.47 -22.05 18.26
CA ASN A 206 -11.69 -23.39 17.70
C ASN A 206 -12.52 -23.34 16.41
N ASP A 207 -12.80 -22.13 15.92
CA ASP A 207 -13.58 -21.88 14.73
C ASP A 207 -12.89 -22.46 13.49
N THR A 208 -13.65 -23.23 12.76
CA THR A 208 -13.20 -23.75 11.47
C THR A 208 -13.28 -22.63 10.41
N LEU A 209 -12.54 -22.78 9.31
CA LEU A 209 -12.68 -21.90 8.16
C LEU A 209 -14.13 -21.79 7.68
N LEU A 210 -14.89 -22.88 7.78
CA LEU A 210 -16.32 -22.93 7.45
C LEU A 210 -17.18 -22.05 8.38
N ASP A 211 -16.84 -21.97 9.65
CA ASP A 211 -17.57 -21.12 10.61
C ASP A 211 -17.30 -19.64 10.34
N SER A 212 -16.07 -19.30 9.99
CA SER A 212 -15.71 -17.94 9.52
C SER A 212 -16.45 -17.57 8.23
N ILE A 213 -16.54 -18.48 7.24
CA ILE A 213 -17.33 -18.27 6.02
C ILE A 213 -18.82 -18.11 6.33
N LYS A 214 -19.38 -18.88 7.26
CA LYS A 214 -20.78 -18.75 7.69
C LYS A 214 -21.01 -17.39 8.38
N ALA A 215 -20.10 -16.96 9.26
CA ALA A 215 -20.18 -15.65 9.91
C ALA A 215 -20.16 -14.52 8.87
N MET A 216 -19.34 -14.63 7.84
CA MET A 216 -19.35 -13.71 6.71
C MET A 216 -20.69 -13.71 5.94
N GLY A 217 -21.31 -14.88 5.79
CA GLY A 217 -22.65 -15.01 5.20
C GLY A 217 -23.70 -14.17 5.94
N VAL A 218 -23.55 -14.00 7.26
CA VAL A 218 -24.39 -13.08 8.05
C VAL A 218 -24.09 -11.62 7.73
N ALA A 219 -22.80 -11.26 7.61
CA ALA A 219 -22.39 -9.91 7.23
C ALA A 219 -22.91 -9.52 5.84
N PHE A 220 -22.91 -10.44 4.87
CA PHE A 220 -23.48 -10.23 3.54
C PHE A 220 -25.01 -10.01 3.53
N LYS A 221 -25.74 -10.41 4.56
CA LYS A 221 -27.17 -10.13 4.70
C LYS A 221 -27.44 -8.71 5.25
N CYS A 222 -26.43 -8.04 5.77
CA CYS A 222 -26.57 -6.71 6.36
C CYS A 222 -26.43 -5.61 5.28
N PRO A 223 -27.43 -4.74 5.05
CA PRO A 223 -27.35 -3.67 4.06
C PRO A 223 -26.21 -2.69 4.29
N ILE A 224 -25.83 -2.47 5.56
CA ILE A 224 -24.72 -1.58 5.94
C ILE A 224 -23.40 -2.09 5.35
N THR A 225 -23.22 -3.40 5.24
CA THR A 225 -22.01 -4.01 4.63
C THR A 225 -21.82 -3.53 3.18
N TYR A 226 -22.90 -3.48 2.40
CA TYR A 226 -22.84 -3.03 1.01
C TYR A 226 -22.61 -1.52 0.89
N LEU A 227 -23.19 -0.72 1.80
CA LEU A 227 -22.93 0.72 1.85
C LEU A 227 -21.46 1.00 2.18
N LEU A 228 -20.91 0.34 3.19
CA LEU A 228 -19.50 0.48 3.56
C LEU A 228 -18.57 -0.02 2.44
N ALA A 229 -18.87 -1.16 1.85
CA ALA A 229 -18.10 -1.68 0.72
C ALA A 229 -18.13 -0.73 -0.47
N GLY A 230 -19.30 -0.17 -0.80
CA GLY A 230 -19.46 0.84 -1.85
C GLY A 230 -18.66 2.10 -1.58
N MET A 231 -18.70 2.62 -0.35
CA MET A 231 -17.89 3.78 0.07
C MET A 231 -16.39 3.50 -0.07
N ILE A 232 -15.94 2.33 0.40
CA ILE A 232 -14.53 1.91 0.31
C ILE A 232 -14.13 1.77 -1.17
N PHE A 233 -14.96 1.15 -1.99
CA PHE A 233 -14.73 0.98 -3.42
C PHE A 233 -14.60 2.34 -4.12
N CYS A 234 -15.59 3.22 -3.98
CA CYS A 234 -15.57 4.55 -4.61
C CYS A 234 -14.36 5.38 -4.16
N GLY A 235 -14.07 5.41 -2.85
CA GLY A 235 -12.91 6.13 -2.33
C GLY A 235 -11.58 5.58 -2.83
N SER A 236 -11.47 4.25 -3.00
CA SER A 236 -10.27 3.62 -3.56
C SER A 236 -10.11 3.91 -5.04
N MET A 237 -11.19 3.88 -5.82
CA MET A 237 -11.18 4.23 -7.25
C MET A 237 -10.77 5.69 -7.46
N CYS A 238 -11.33 6.60 -6.65
CA CYS A 238 -10.92 8.01 -6.67
C CYS A 238 -9.42 8.18 -6.40
N LEU A 239 -8.87 7.49 -5.40
CA LEU A 239 -7.43 7.56 -5.14
C LEU A 239 -6.60 6.90 -6.25
N ALA A 240 -7.02 5.74 -6.76
CA ALA A 240 -6.33 5.04 -7.83
C ALA A 240 -6.25 5.89 -9.12
N SER A 241 -7.24 6.74 -9.40
CA SER A 241 -7.22 7.63 -10.56
C SER A 241 -6.04 8.60 -10.57
N THR A 242 -5.51 8.96 -9.40
CA THR A 242 -4.33 9.85 -9.30
C THR A 242 -3.08 9.28 -9.95
N THR A 243 -2.98 7.96 -10.11
CA THR A 243 -1.85 7.30 -10.77
C THR A 243 -1.80 7.60 -12.28
N TYR A 244 -2.94 7.95 -12.87
CA TYR A 244 -3.05 8.27 -14.29
C TYR A 244 -2.79 9.74 -14.60
N PHE A 245 -2.64 10.61 -13.61
CA PHE A 245 -2.42 12.04 -13.84
C PHE A 245 -1.05 12.33 -14.46
N ALA A 246 0.00 11.57 -14.12
CA ALA A 246 1.30 11.74 -14.75
C ALA A 246 1.29 11.36 -16.24
N PRO A 247 0.76 10.20 -16.66
CA PRO A 247 0.51 9.88 -18.07
C PRO A 247 -0.39 10.91 -18.78
N TYR A 248 -1.43 11.42 -18.12
CA TYR A 248 -2.31 12.44 -18.67
C TYR A 248 -1.53 13.74 -19.01
N LEU A 249 -0.70 14.23 -18.08
CA LEU A 249 0.13 15.40 -18.30
C LEU A 249 1.10 15.23 -19.49
N GLN A 250 1.65 14.03 -19.65
CA GLN A 250 2.61 13.72 -20.71
C GLN A 250 1.94 13.47 -22.06
N ASN A 251 0.95 12.59 -22.12
CA ASN A 251 0.42 12.08 -23.38
C ASN A 251 -0.72 12.94 -23.94
N ILE A 252 -1.50 13.60 -23.08
CA ILE A 252 -2.66 14.40 -23.49
C ILE A 252 -2.32 15.89 -23.46
N CYS A 253 -1.70 16.36 -22.37
CA CYS A 253 -1.31 17.76 -22.27
C CYS A 253 0.01 18.09 -22.99
N GLY A 254 0.74 17.09 -23.50
CA GLY A 254 2.02 17.28 -24.20
C GLY A 254 3.14 17.87 -23.34
N LEU A 255 3.04 17.76 -22.01
CA LEU A 255 4.02 18.32 -21.09
C LEU A 255 5.28 17.44 -21.02
N PRO A 256 6.47 18.04 -20.78
CA PRO A 256 7.71 17.27 -20.65
C PRO A 256 7.61 16.16 -19.60
N VAL A 257 8.22 15.01 -19.87
CA VAL A 257 8.27 13.85 -18.96
C VAL A 257 8.69 14.24 -17.54
N LYS A 258 9.64 15.18 -17.41
CA LYS A 258 10.10 15.72 -16.13
C LYS A 258 8.96 16.26 -15.27
N ILE A 259 7.95 16.88 -15.86
CA ILE A 259 6.78 17.44 -15.15
C ILE A 259 5.92 16.32 -14.57
N GLY A 260 5.66 15.27 -15.35
CA GLY A 260 4.91 14.10 -14.86
C GLY A 260 5.63 13.37 -13.72
N VAL A 261 6.95 13.22 -13.82
CA VAL A 261 7.79 12.62 -12.74
C VAL A 261 7.76 13.48 -11.48
N LEU A 262 7.92 14.78 -11.62
CA LEU A 262 7.82 15.72 -10.50
C LEU A 262 6.43 15.62 -9.84
N TYR A 263 5.35 15.64 -10.63
CA TYR A 263 4.00 15.48 -10.13
C TYR A 263 3.84 14.16 -9.33
N SER A 264 4.30 13.02 -9.87
CA SER A 264 4.20 11.72 -9.20
C SER A 264 4.90 11.71 -7.84
N ASN A 265 6.06 12.36 -7.73
CA ASN A 265 6.81 12.44 -6.48
C ASN A 265 6.13 13.39 -5.48
N TYR A 266 5.75 14.61 -5.92
CA TYR A 266 5.09 15.59 -5.05
C TYR A 266 3.68 15.14 -4.61
N SER A 267 2.92 14.49 -5.49
CA SER A 267 1.58 13.99 -5.12
C SER A 267 1.65 12.97 -3.99
N LYS A 268 2.65 12.08 -3.98
CA LYS A 268 2.86 11.14 -2.88
C LYS A 268 3.16 11.86 -1.56
N ILE A 269 4.03 12.89 -1.59
CA ILE A 269 4.36 13.69 -0.41
C ILE A 269 3.13 14.42 0.10
N VAL A 270 2.44 15.16 -0.77
CA VAL A 270 1.26 15.95 -0.42
C VAL A 270 0.13 15.06 0.10
N THR A 271 -0.14 13.93 -0.57
CA THR A 271 -1.22 13.03 -0.14
C THR A 271 -0.93 12.34 1.18
N GLN A 272 0.25 11.78 1.36
CA GLN A 272 0.55 10.98 2.54
C GLN A 272 0.90 11.83 3.76
N LEU A 273 1.65 12.91 3.60
CA LEU A 273 2.06 13.75 4.73
C LEU A 273 1.03 14.83 5.08
N ILE A 274 0.51 15.54 4.09
CA ILE A 274 -0.34 16.71 4.35
C ILE A 274 -1.80 16.31 4.38
N ALA A 275 -2.30 15.68 3.31
CA ALA A 275 -3.73 15.41 3.18
C ALA A 275 -4.20 14.34 4.17
N ALA A 276 -3.45 13.25 4.38
CA ALA A 276 -3.81 12.20 5.33
C ALA A 276 -3.78 12.72 6.77
N SER A 277 -2.74 13.49 7.14
CA SER A 277 -2.63 14.07 8.47
C SER A 277 -3.73 15.14 8.73
N ALA A 278 -3.98 16.02 7.76
CA ALA A 278 -5.01 17.03 7.85
C ALA A 278 -6.41 16.40 7.95
N ALA A 279 -6.69 15.38 7.17
CA ALA A 279 -7.96 14.66 7.21
C ALA A 279 -8.18 13.96 8.56
N GLY A 280 -7.13 13.30 9.12
CA GLY A 280 -7.20 12.69 10.45
C GLY A 280 -7.50 13.71 11.56
N ILE A 281 -6.81 14.87 11.56
CA ILE A 281 -7.07 15.96 12.52
C ILE A 281 -8.49 16.50 12.34
N LEU A 282 -8.93 16.69 11.10
CA LEU A 282 -10.26 17.22 10.80
C LEU A 282 -11.36 16.24 11.21
N ALA A 283 -11.19 14.95 10.98
CA ALA A 283 -12.11 13.90 11.41
C ALA A 283 -12.30 13.91 12.92
N THR A 284 -11.19 14.02 13.67
CA THR A 284 -11.20 14.08 15.13
C THR A 284 -11.92 15.34 15.66
N LYS A 285 -11.67 16.50 15.05
CA LYS A 285 -12.30 17.77 15.45
C LYS A 285 -13.79 17.84 15.14
N LEU A 286 -14.20 17.34 13.98
CA LEU A 286 -15.58 17.47 13.52
C LEU A 286 -16.52 16.41 14.11
N LYS A 287 -16.00 15.36 14.75
CA LYS A 287 -16.78 14.22 15.28
C LYS A 287 -17.77 13.59 14.25
N ARG A 288 -17.67 13.97 12.99
CA ARG A 288 -18.49 13.49 11.85
C ARG A 288 -17.65 13.54 10.60
N SER A 289 -17.41 12.39 9.98
CA SER A 289 -16.63 12.26 8.75
C SER A 289 -17.45 12.48 7.46
N THR A 290 -18.78 12.32 7.53
CA THR A 290 -19.67 12.31 6.36
C THR A 290 -19.68 13.65 5.61
N LYS A 291 -19.81 14.78 6.31
CA LYS A 291 -19.87 16.11 5.65
C LYS A 291 -18.57 16.45 4.90
N PRO A 292 -17.37 16.35 5.53
CA PRO A 292 -16.11 16.60 4.82
C PRO A 292 -15.92 15.68 3.60
N MET A 293 -16.35 14.43 3.71
CA MET A 293 -16.26 13.46 2.60
C MET A 293 -17.13 13.88 1.41
N ILE A 294 -18.37 14.32 1.65
CA ILE A 294 -19.26 14.80 0.59
C ILE A 294 -18.66 16.07 -0.06
N VAL A 295 -18.19 17.02 0.74
CA VAL A 295 -17.54 18.24 0.20
C VAL A 295 -16.33 17.88 -0.65
N ALA A 296 -15.47 17.02 -0.18
CA ALA A 296 -14.30 16.55 -0.94
C ALA A 296 -14.69 15.83 -2.24
N GLY A 297 -15.78 15.05 -2.21
CA GLY A 297 -16.33 14.38 -3.39
C GLY A 297 -16.86 15.36 -4.45
N VAL A 298 -17.62 16.36 -4.02
CA VAL A 298 -18.14 17.42 -4.91
C VAL A 298 -17.00 18.25 -5.49
N VAL A 299 -16.03 18.65 -4.68
CA VAL A 299 -14.84 19.38 -5.14
C VAL A 299 -14.04 18.53 -6.13
N GLY A 300 -13.79 17.26 -5.83
CA GLY A 300 -13.10 16.35 -6.74
C GLY A 300 -13.80 16.21 -8.08
N ALA A 301 -15.11 15.97 -8.07
CA ALA A 301 -15.91 15.87 -9.31
C ALA A 301 -15.90 17.18 -10.11
N GLY A 302 -16.03 18.32 -9.43
CA GLY A 302 -15.95 19.63 -10.09
C GLY A 302 -14.59 19.87 -10.76
N LEU A 303 -13.49 19.46 -10.10
CA LEU A 303 -12.16 19.60 -10.66
C LEU A 303 -11.92 18.69 -11.88
N TYR A 304 -12.55 17.51 -11.95
CA TYR A 304 -12.50 16.68 -13.17
C TYR A 304 -13.16 17.38 -14.37
N ILE A 305 -14.29 18.04 -14.13
CA ILE A 305 -14.97 18.81 -15.18
C ILE A 305 -14.12 20.01 -15.62
N VAL A 306 -13.54 20.70 -14.65
CA VAL A 306 -12.68 21.87 -14.94
C VAL A 306 -11.42 21.47 -15.70
N MET A 307 -10.91 20.27 -15.48
CA MET A 307 -9.74 19.71 -16.17
C MET A 307 -9.95 19.57 -17.69
N GLU A 308 -11.16 19.33 -18.14
CA GLU A 308 -11.54 19.25 -19.56
C GLU A 308 -11.59 20.63 -20.23
N ILE A 309 -11.83 21.69 -19.46
CA ILE A 309 -12.09 23.04 -19.98
C ILE A 309 -10.81 23.91 -19.97
N LEU A 310 -9.91 23.66 -19.04
CA LEU A 310 -8.72 24.49 -18.85
C LEU A 310 -7.62 24.19 -19.89
N PRO A 311 -6.85 25.24 -20.30
CA PRO A 311 -5.74 25.06 -21.24
C PRO A 311 -4.66 24.15 -20.61
N ALA A 312 -4.10 23.27 -21.44
CA ALA A 312 -3.06 22.32 -21.10
C ALA A 312 -1.69 23.03 -20.89
N SER A 313 -1.60 23.88 -19.87
CA SER A 313 -0.35 24.55 -19.49
C SER A 313 0.14 24.08 -18.13
N THR A 314 1.46 24.01 -17.93
CA THR A 314 2.09 23.61 -16.67
C THR A 314 1.63 24.47 -15.50
N ALA A 315 1.47 25.78 -15.73
CA ALA A 315 1.09 26.74 -14.69
C ALA A 315 -0.33 26.50 -14.14
N VAL A 316 -1.24 25.99 -14.99
CA VAL A 316 -2.64 25.74 -14.64
C VAL A 316 -2.84 24.28 -14.17
N MET A 317 -2.33 23.32 -14.94
CA MET A 317 -2.57 21.89 -14.67
C MET A 317 -1.90 21.40 -13.39
N TRP A 318 -0.70 21.85 -13.11
CA TRP A 318 0.05 21.35 -11.96
C TRP A 318 -0.60 21.71 -10.59
N PRO A 319 -0.95 22.98 -10.30
CA PRO A 319 -1.64 23.34 -9.07
C PRO A 319 -3.01 22.65 -8.95
N MET A 320 -3.75 22.57 -10.04
CA MET A 320 -5.07 21.93 -10.06
C MET A 320 -5.00 20.45 -9.68
N LEU A 321 -4.05 19.68 -10.26
CA LEU A 321 -3.85 18.26 -9.93
C LEU A 321 -3.40 18.07 -8.49
N VAL A 322 -2.65 19.01 -7.90
CA VAL A 322 -2.30 18.98 -6.49
C VAL A 322 -3.55 19.13 -5.62
N VAL A 323 -4.41 20.12 -5.90
CA VAL A 323 -5.66 20.32 -5.15
C VAL A 323 -6.58 19.11 -5.29
N MET A 324 -6.71 18.56 -6.50
CA MET A 324 -7.50 17.38 -6.79
C MET A 324 -6.97 16.16 -6.02
N THR A 325 -5.65 15.96 -5.99
CA THR A 325 -5.04 14.87 -5.23
C THR A 325 -5.34 14.99 -3.73
N VAL A 326 -5.31 16.20 -3.18
CA VAL A 326 -5.69 16.46 -1.77
C VAL A 326 -7.18 16.13 -1.54
N ALA A 327 -8.08 16.58 -2.40
CA ALA A 327 -9.52 16.31 -2.29
C ALA A 327 -9.80 14.80 -2.32
N LEU A 328 -9.21 14.07 -3.28
CA LEU A 328 -9.38 12.64 -3.41
C LEU A 328 -8.80 11.85 -2.23
N MET A 329 -7.68 12.31 -1.67
CA MET A 329 -7.10 11.72 -0.46
C MET A 329 -7.98 11.97 0.78
N MET A 330 -8.62 13.13 0.89
CA MET A 330 -9.58 13.37 1.97
C MET A 330 -10.75 12.38 1.92
N ILE A 331 -11.29 12.09 0.73
CA ILE A 331 -12.32 11.06 0.56
C ILE A 331 -11.81 9.71 1.06
N TYR A 332 -10.59 9.35 0.69
CA TYR A 332 -9.97 8.09 1.07
C TYR A 332 -9.77 7.95 2.58
N VAL A 333 -9.33 9.00 3.28
CA VAL A 333 -9.09 8.98 4.73
C VAL A 333 -10.38 9.00 5.52
N PHE A 334 -11.36 9.81 5.13
CA PHE A 334 -12.65 9.91 5.86
C PHE A 334 -13.53 8.65 5.77
N ARG A 335 -13.20 7.70 4.88
CA ARG A 335 -13.88 6.41 4.83
C ARG A 335 -13.41 5.43 5.92
N ALA A 336 -12.18 5.61 6.46
CA ALA A 336 -11.58 4.80 7.53
C ALA A 336 -12.10 5.24 8.91
#